data_3a5372c6b252f62aa5f2d105c08d9c13
#
_entry.id   3a5372c6b252f62aa5f2d105c08d9c13
#
_cell.length_a   1.000
_cell.length_b   1.000
_cell.length_c   1.000
_cell.angle_alpha   90.00
_cell.angle_beta   90.00
_cell.angle_gamma   90.00
#
_symmetry.space_group_name_H-M   'P 1'
#
loop_
_entity.id
_entity.type
_entity.pdbx_description
1 polymer ?
#
loop_
_entity_poly.entity_id
_entity_poly.type
_entity_poly.pdbx_seq_one_letter_code
_entity_poly.pdbx_strand_id
1 'polypeptide(L)'
;MSICIFASELAIITGHNKYQNLNEYILKLWKKTFPSDYQEHLDLYSNKNNVEIVQQTPEEKLLELSKKHNVNINECLNAKDTKTLQTTQNSIINKIQEKDPKIDLTELKKCVQQVTNTNFGTKNEKNSLNQYNTKTQKNIATTNKFFKKEIFTTKKYKWLIGGKIDGLDEDEDTIIEFKNRVNRLFYKLRDYERVQTMTYMFLLEKNKSRLVETLKNRGDTQMNVIEVAWDSDFWETEIIEKLKSFSKEFEKLMNSTKKKLEFLEETLE
;
A
#
# COMPACT_ATOMS: atom_id res chain seq x y z
N MET A 1 -17.65 -17.33 -5.41
CA MET A 1 -17.15 -15.96 -5.45
C MET A 1 -15.71 -15.94 -4.98
N SER A 2 -14.85 -14.98 -5.43
CA SER A 2 -13.45 -14.93 -5.05
C SER A 2 -13.09 -13.59 -4.39
N ILE A 3 -12.25 -13.63 -3.37
CA ILE A 3 -11.69 -12.49 -2.66
C ILE A 3 -10.21 -12.45 -2.98
N CYS A 4 -9.72 -11.33 -3.55
CA CYS A 4 -8.33 -11.16 -3.92
C CYS A 4 -7.67 -10.09 -3.05
N ILE A 5 -6.63 -10.51 -2.31
CA ILE A 5 -5.78 -9.66 -1.48
C ILE A 5 -4.51 -9.35 -2.26
N PHE A 6 -4.08 -8.10 -2.27
CA PHE A 6 -2.84 -7.73 -2.94
C PHE A 6 -1.62 -7.99 -2.05
N ALA A 7 -0.50 -8.37 -2.68
CA ALA A 7 0.76 -8.63 -1.99
C ALA A 7 1.19 -7.48 -1.06
N SER A 8 0.98 -6.23 -1.49
CA SER A 8 1.28 -5.03 -0.69
C SER A 8 0.32 -4.81 0.50
N GLU A 9 -0.85 -5.47 0.50
CA GLU A 9 -1.88 -5.34 1.54
C GLU A 9 -1.78 -6.46 2.59
N LEU A 10 -1.16 -7.58 2.24
CA LEU A 10 -1.11 -8.77 3.09
C LEU A 10 -0.46 -8.52 4.45
N ALA A 11 0.54 -7.63 4.50
CA ALA A 11 1.19 -7.24 5.73
C ALA A 11 0.26 -6.53 6.75
N ILE A 12 -0.84 -5.93 6.29
CA ILE A 12 -1.86 -5.33 7.17
C ILE A 12 -2.60 -6.45 7.91
N ILE A 13 -3.06 -7.44 7.14
CA ILE A 13 -3.80 -8.61 7.65
C ILE A 13 -2.97 -9.40 8.66
N THR A 14 -1.70 -9.58 8.36
CA THR A 14 -0.78 -10.38 9.18
C THR A 14 -0.20 -9.61 10.38
N GLY A 15 -0.55 -8.31 10.54
CA GLY A 15 -0.07 -7.48 11.64
C GLY A 15 1.39 -7.00 11.50
N HIS A 16 2.03 -7.24 10.35
CA HIS A 16 3.40 -6.80 10.08
C HIS A 16 3.50 -5.35 9.60
N ASN A 17 2.38 -4.73 9.24
CA ASN A 17 2.31 -3.31 8.87
C ASN A 17 1.62 -2.48 9.96
N LYS A 18 2.39 -2.01 10.93
CA LYS A 18 1.89 -1.17 12.04
C LYS A 18 1.53 0.26 11.66
N TYR A 19 1.73 0.65 10.40
CA TYR A 19 1.42 2.00 9.90
C TYR A 19 0.03 2.10 9.28
N GLN A 20 -0.65 0.97 9.10
CA GLN A 20 -2.00 0.91 8.52
C GLN A 20 -2.95 0.18 9.47
N ASN A 21 -4.17 0.68 9.56
CA ASN A 21 -5.20 0.14 10.43
C ASN A 21 -5.92 -1.03 9.74
N LEU A 22 -6.13 -2.12 10.48
CA LEU A 22 -6.81 -3.31 9.96
C LEU A 22 -8.30 -3.04 9.68
N ASN A 23 -8.99 -2.25 10.52
CA ASN A 23 -10.41 -1.94 10.30
C ASN A 23 -10.60 -1.08 9.05
N GLU A 24 -9.74 -0.07 8.81
CA GLU A 24 -9.74 0.70 7.55
C GLU A 24 -9.52 -0.21 6.33
N TYR A 25 -8.65 -1.21 6.46
CA TYR A 25 -8.43 -2.18 5.40
C TYR A 25 -9.65 -3.09 5.18
N ILE A 26 -10.31 -3.55 6.24
CA ILE A 26 -11.55 -4.34 6.16
C ILE A 26 -12.65 -3.57 5.44
N LEU A 27 -12.85 -2.27 5.75
CA LEU A 27 -13.79 -1.40 5.03
C LEU A 27 -13.47 -1.35 3.53
N LYS A 28 -12.20 -1.14 3.20
CA LYS A 28 -11.73 -1.11 1.81
C LYS A 28 -11.98 -2.44 1.10
N LEU A 29 -11.67 -3.56 1.75
CA LEU A 29 -11.88 -4.90 1.21
C LEU A 29 -13.37 -5.19 1.02
N TRP A 30 -14.21 -4.84 1.99
CA TRP A 30 -15.66 -4.99 1.93
C TRP A 30 -16.23 -4.17 0.77
N LYS A 31 -15.93 -2.88 0.69
CA LYS A 31 -16.36 -1.99 -0.42
C LYS A 31 -15.93 -2.53 -1.79
N LYS A 32 -14.68 -2.99 -1.91
CA LYS A 32 -14.13 -3.55 -3.16
C LYS A 32 -14.81 -4.86 -3.57
N THR A 33 -15.11 -5.73 -2.60
CA THR A 33 -15.57 -7.10 -2.87
C THR A 33 -17.10 -7.18 -2.96
N PHE A 34 -17.80 -6.39 -2.16
CA PHE A 34 -19.26 -6.39 -2.03
C PHE A 34 -19.83 -4.97 -2.07
N PRO A 35 -19.66 -4.22 -3.17
CA PRO A 35 -19.96 -2.78 -3.21
C PRO A 35 -21.42 -2.44 -2.87
N SER A 36 -22.38 -3.23 -3.37
CA SER A 36 -23.80 -2.99 -3.08
C SER A 36 -24.16 -3.27 -1.63
N ASP A 37 -23.66 -4.38 -1.06
CA ASP A 37 -23.86 -4.72 0.35
C ASP A 37 -23.19 -3.69 1.28
N TYR A 38 -22.02 -3.21 0.90
CA TYR A 38 -21.33 -2.16 1.63
C TYR A 38 -22.15 -0.84 1.65
N GLN A 39 -22.65 -0.41 0.50
CA GLN A 39 -23.43 0.82 0.39
C GLN A 39 -24.74 0.73 1.18
N GLU A 40 -25.47 -0.39 1.07
CA GLU A 40 -26.68 -0.62 1.85
C GLU A 40 -26.46 -0.47 3.36
N HIS A 41 -25.39 -1.07 3.90
CA HIS A 41 -25.10 -0.99 5.34
C HIS A 41 -24.58 0.40 5.75
N LEU A 42 -23.85 1.08 4.87
CA LEU A 42 -23.42 2.46 5.10
C LEU A 42 -24.64 3.41 5.17
N ASP A 43 -25.62 3.24 4.29
CA ASP A 43 -26.86 4.01 4.29
C ASP A 43 -27.70 3.74 5.57
N LEU A 44 -27.78 2.47 5.99
CA LEU A 44 -28.44 2.11 7.26
C LEU A 44 -27.75 2.77 8.47
N TYR A 45 -26.42 2.74 8.51
CA TYR A 45 -25.63 3.39 9.56
C TYR A 45 -25.82 4.91 9.55
N SER A 46 -25.74 5.56 8.38
CA SER A 46 -25.91 7.01 8.22
C SER A 46 -27.29 7.46 8.67
N ASN A 47 -28.34 6.73 8.27
CA ASN A 47 -29.71 7.03 8.66
C ASN A 47 -29.95 6.84 10.16
N LYS A 48 -29.39 5.78 10.76
CA LYS A 48 -29.50 5.50 12.20
C LYS A 48 -28.88 6.61 13.05
N ASN A 49 -27.71 7.10 12.64
CA ASN A 49 -26.91 8.07 13.40
C ASN A 49 -27.11 9.51 12.95
N ASN A 50 -27.93 9.75 11.92
CA ASN A 50 -28.17 11.07 11.32
C ASN A 50 -26.86 11.79 10.93
N VAL A 51 -25.92 11.04 10.33
CA VAL A 51 -24.62 11.54 9.87
C VAL A 51 -24.44 11.29 8.38
N GLU A 52 -23.87 12.25 7.69
CA GLU A 52 -23.43 12.08 6.31
C GLU A 52 -21.97 11.61 6.28
N ILE A 53 -21.74 10.43 5.73
CA ILE A 53 -20.39 9.85 5.65
C ILE A 53 -19.81 10.11 4.26
N VAL A 54 -18.89 11.06 4.18
CA VAL A 54 -18.13 11.33 2.98
C VAL A 54 -16.82 10.55 3.02
N GLN A 55 -16.77 9.45 2.26
CA GLN A 55 -15.54 8.68 2.12
C GLN A 55 -14.69 9.22 0.98
N GLN A 56 -13.59 9.82 1.32
CA GLN A 56 -12.61 10.33 0.36
C GLN A 56 -11.32 9.53 0.43
N THR A 57 -10.72 9.24 -0.72
CA THR A 57 -9.34 8.79 -0.79
C THR A 57 -8.40 9.93 -0.38
N PRO A 58 -7.16 9.61 0.08
CA PRO A 58 -6.17 10.66 0.35
C PRO A 58 -5.92 11.58 -0.84
N GLU A 59 -5.98 11.04 -2.06
CA GLU A 59 -5.83 11.78 -3.32
C GLU A 59 -6.99 12.76 -3.52
N GLU A 60 -8.22 12.32 -3.35
CA GLU A 60 -9.42 13.17 -3.45
C GLU A 60 -9.40 14.27 -2.40
N LYS A 61 -9.06 13.91 -1.15
CA LYS A 61 -8.94 14.86 -0.04
C LYS A 61 -7.86 15.92 -0.31
N LEU A 62 -6.68 15.53 -0.78
CA LEU A 62 -5.61 16.48 -1.12
C LEU A 62 -6.03 17.39 -2.27
N LEU A 63 -6.71 16.85 -3.28
CA LEU A 63 -7.20 17.63 -4.41
C LEU A 63 -8.28 18.66 -3.98
N GLU A 64 -9.19 18.27 -3.11
CA GLU A 64 -10.20 19.16 -2.55
C GLU A 64 -9.54 20.28 -1.73
N LEU A 65 -8.63 19.96 -0.81
CA LEU A 65 -7.90 20.94 -0.03
C LEU A 65 -7.09 21.90 -0.93
N SER A 66 -6.46 21.36 -1.98
CA SER A 66 -5.74 22.15 -2.98
C SER A 66 -6.65 23.18 -3.66
N LYS A 67 -7.85 22.75 -4.10
CA LYS A 67 -8.85 23.62 -4.72
C LYS A 67 -9.43 24.63 -3.73
N LYS A 68 -9.89 24.16 -2.56
CA LYS A 68 -10.49 25.00 -1.51
C LYS A 68 -9.57 26.14 -1.08
N HIS A 69 -8.29 25.86 -0.95
CA HIS A 69 -7.30 26.83 -0.48
C HIS A 69 -6.47 27.45 -1.60
N ASN A 70 -6.78 27.14 -2.87
CA ASN A 70 -6.02 27.63 -4.04
C ASN A 70 -4.50 27.45 -3.88
N VAL A 71 -4.08 26.20 -3.58
CA VAL A 71 -2.68 25.80 -3.40
C VAL A 71 -2.29 24.85 -4.52
N ASN A 72 -1.27 25.18 -5.30
CA ASN A 72 -0.78 24.32 -6.37
C ASN A 72 0.05 23.16 -5.80
N ILE A 73 -0.36 21.93 -6.08
CA ILE A 73 0.32 20.70 -5.66
C ILE A 73 1.19 20.07 -6.78
N ASN A 74 1.14 20.59 -8.00
CA ASN A 74 1.78 19.95 -9.15
C ASN A 74 3.32 19.86 -9.03
N GLU A 75 3.95 20.87 -8.43
CA GLU A 75 5.40 20.85 -8.22
C GLU A 75 5.80 19.68 -7.31
N CYS A 76 5.03 19.44 -6.25
CA CYS A 76 5.26 18.33 -5.33
C CYS A 76 5.02 16.98 -6.00
N LEU A 77 3.94 16.85 -6.77
CA LEU A 77 3.63 15.64 -7.52
C LEU A 77 4.65 15.34 -8.62
N ASN A 78 5.40 16.35 -9.10
CA ASN A 78 6.43 16.22 -10.13
C ASN A 78 7.86 16.32 -9.58
N ALA A 79 8.04 16.23 -8.28
CA ALA A 79 9.36 16.25 -7.65
C ALA A 79 10.29 15.17 -8.23
N LYS A 80 11.52 15.57 -8.60
CA LYS A 80 12.51 14.68 -9.24
C LYS A 80 13.49 14.08 -8.24
N ASP A 81 13.58 14.63 -7.06
CA ASP A 81 14.45 14.19 -5.97
C ASP A 81 13.78 14.42 -4.60
N THR A 82 14.34 13.80 -3.57
CA THR A 82 13.77 13.81 -2.22
C THR A 82 13.79 15.18 -1.57
N LYS A 83 14.78 16.02 -1.86
CA LYS A 83 14.85 17.36 -1.30
C LYS A 83 13.76 18.25 -1.86
N THR A 84 13.55 18.23 -3.17
CA THR A 84 12.46 18.96 -3.83
C THR A 84 11.12 18.47 -3.28
N LEU A 85 10.92 17.16 -3.16
CA LEU A 85 9.70 16.59 -2.59
C LEU A 85 9.43 17.13 -1.16
N GLN A 86 10.39 17.05 -0.26
CA GLN A 86 10.23 17.51 1.13
C GLN A 86 9.98 19.02 1.21
N THR A 87 10.70 19.81 0.43
CA THR A 87 10.54 21.27 0.41
C THR A 87 9.12 21.65 -0.06
N THR A 88 8.64 21.02 -1.13
CA THR A 88 7.32 21.31 -1.68
C THR A 88 6.19 20.76 -0.81
N GLN A 89 6.36 19.59 -0.14
CA GLN A 89 5.43 19.11 0.88
C GLN A 89 5.25 20.14 2.01
N ASN A 90 6.36 20.63 2.58
CA ASN A 90 6.32 21.63 3.64
C ASN A 90 5.65 22.94 3.17
N SER A 91 5.94 23.37 1.94
CA SER A 91 5.31 24.55 1.35
C SER A 91 3.78 24.40 1.23
N ILE A 92 3.30 23.23 0.78
CA ILE A 92 1.86 22.95 0.68
C ILE A 92 1.21 22.96 2.06
N ILE A 93 1.79 22.27 3.02
CA ILE A 93 1.28 22.18 4.39
C ILE A 93 1.18 23.58 5.00
N ASN A 94 2.23 24.39 4.92
CA ASN A 94 2.25 25.74 5.48
C ASN A 94 1.20 26.65 4.82
N LYS A 95 1.11 26.64 3.48
CA LYS A 95 0.12 27.45 2.73
C LYS A 95 -1.33 27.08 3.07
N ILE A 96 -1.63 25.80 3.27
CA ILE A 96 -2.97 25.37 3.68
C ILE A 96 -3.24 25.81 5.12
N GLN A 97 -2.28 25.59 6.03
CA GLN A 97 -2.39 25.98 7.44
C GLN A 97 -2.56 27.49 7.63
N GLU A 98 -1.85 28.33 6.86
CA GLU A 98 -2.00 29.78 6.86
C GLU A 98 -3.42 30.23 6.48
N LYS A 99 -4.06 29.51 5.54
CA LYS A 99 -5.41 29.83 5.05
C LYS A 99 -6.52 29.18 5.89
N ASP A 100 -6.22 28.11 6.59
CA ASP A 100 -7.12 27.40 7.50
C ASP A 100 -6.39 27.02 8.80
N PRO A 101 -6.25 27.95 9.76
CA PRO A 101 -5.53 27.71 11.01
C PRO A 101 -6.20 26.64 11.90
N LYS A 102 -7.44 26.27 11.63
CA LYS A 102 -8.18 25.25 12.40
C LYS A 102 -8.04 23.84 11.84
N ILE A 103 -7.37 23.68 10.70
CA ILE A 103 -7.17 22.35 10.08
C ILE A 103 -6.36 21.45 11.00
N ASP A 104 -6.74 20.17 11.10
CA ASP A 104 -5.90 19.18 11.78
C ASP A 104 -4.58 19.00 11.02
N LEU A 105 -3.52 19.56 11.61
CA LEU A 105 -2.17 19.56 11.02
C LEU A 105 -1.60 18.13 10.92
N THR A 106 -1.96 17.22 11.83
CA THR A 106 -1.48 15.84 11.81
C THR A 106 -2.08 15.10 10.63
N GLU A 107 -3.38 15.25 10.44
CA GLU A 107 -4.10 14.63 9.34
C GLU A 107 -3.68 15.23 7.99
N LEU A 108 -3.53 16.55 7.91
CA LEU A 108 -3.02 17.24 6.72
C LEU A 108 -1.64 16.71 6.31
N LYS A 109 -0.70 16.62 7.25
CA LYS A 109 0.65 16.07 7.01
C LYS A 109 0.58 14.63 6.52
N LYS A 110 -0.22 13.79 7.19
CA LYS A 110 -0.42 12.39 6.79
C LYS A 110 -0.95 12.29 5.35
N CYS A 111 -1.98 13.08 5.01
CA CYS A 111 -2.56 13.11 3.67
C CYS A 111 -1.55 13.55 2.60
N VAL A 112 -0.92 14.71 2.78
CA VAL A 112 0.08 15.25 1.83
C VAL A 112 1.22 14.26 1.62
N GLN A 113 1.81 13.72 2.70
CA GLN A 113 2.92 12.78 2.62
C GLN A 113 2.52 11.47 1.97
N GLN A 114 1.37 10.91 2.30
CA GLN A 114 0.90 9.65 1.72
C GLN A 114 0.77 9.75 0.20
N VAL A 115 0.05 10.76 -0.28
CA VAL A 115 -0.19 10.95 -1.73
C VAL A 115 1.12 11.22 -2.47
N THR A 116 1.90 12.15 -1.97
CA THR A 116 3.09 12.60 -2.70
C THR A 116 4.25 11.60 -2.65
N ASN A 117 4.42 10.87 -1.53
CA ASN A 117 5.43 9.81 -1.44
C ASN A 117 5.08 8.62 -2.33
N THR A 118 3.80 8.22 -2.38
CA THR A 118 3.35 7.15 -3.28
C THR A 118 3.59 7.53 -4.74
N ASN A 119 3.20 8.74 -5.12
CA ASN A 119 3.42 9.24 -6.48
C ASN A 119 4.92 9.36 -6.84
N PHE A 120 5.74 9.83 -5.90
CA PHE A 120 7.20 9.89 -6.07
C PHE A 120 7.79 8.49 -6.27
N GLY A 121 7.35 7.52 -5.47
CA GLY A 121 7.75 6.11 -5.58
C GLY A 121 7.51 5.58 -6.99
N THR A 122 6.26 5.61 -7.43
CA THR A 122 5.84 5.09 -8.74
C THR A 122 6.56 5.78 -9.91
N LYS A 123 6.69 7.11 -9.86
CA LYS A 123 7.39 7.85 -10.94
C LYS A 123 8.89 7.53 -11.03
N ASN A 124 9.52 7.14 -9.94
CA ASN A 124 10.94 6.84 -9.92
C ASN A 124 11.28 5.35 -10.13
N GLU A 125 10.31 4.43 -10.19
CA GLU A 125 10.55 3.00 -10.42
C GLU A 125 11.41 2.74 -11.65
N LYS A 126 11.06 3.34 -12.80
CA LYS A 126 11.84 3.21 -14.04
C LYS A 126 13.28 3.73 -13.91
N ASN A 127 13.48 4.83 -13.17
CA ASN A 127 14.81 5.38 -12.93
C ASN A 127 15.64 4.43 -12.06
N SER A 128 15.04 3.88 -11.02
CA SER A 128 15.70 2.91 -10.13
C SER A 128 16.09 1.63 -10.85
N LEU A 129 15.23 1.13 -11.71
CA LEU A 129 15.54 -0.01 -12.58
C LEU A 129 16.73 0.29 -13.49
N ASN A 130 16.73 1.42 -14.20
CA ASN A 130 17.82 1.79 -15.10
C ASN A 130 19.16 1.90 -14.34
N GLN A 131 19.14 2.49 -13.15
CA GLN A 131 20.35 2.60 -12.32
C GLN A 131 20.82 1.25 -11.80
N TYR A 132 19.88 0.39 -11.39
CA TYR A 132 20.20 -0.97 -10.98
C TYR A 132 20.86 -1.74 -12.15
N ASN A 133 20.26 -1.72 -13.33
CA ASN A 133 20.80 -2.35 -14.53
C ASN A 133 22.20 -1.84 -14.87
N THR A 134 22.42 -0.52 -14.82
CA THR A 134 23.74 0.09 -15.08
C THR A 134 24.78 -0.36 -14.06
N LYS A 135 24.45 -0.35 -12.75
CA LYS A 135 25.38 -0.73 -11.68
C LYS A 135 25.71 -2.21 -11.67
N THR A 136 24.76 -3.06 -11.99
CA THR A 136 24.92 -4.52 -11.95
C THR A 136 25.31 -5.12 -13.31
N GLN A 137 25.34 -4.30 -14.36
CA GLN A 137 25.53 -4.74 -15.75
C GLN A 137 24.50 -5.77 -16.21
N LYS A 138 23.28 -5.69 -15.64
CA LYS A 138 22.15 -6.55 -15.98
C LYS A 138 21.16 -5.84 -16.91
N ASN A 139 20.31 -6.60 -17.55
CA ASN A 139 19.25 -6.11 -18.42
C ASN A 139 17.89 -6.62 -17.92
N ILE A 140 17.49 -6.17 -16.74
CA ILE A 140 16.20 -6.51 -16.15
C ILE A 140 15.13 -5.62 -16.75
N ALA A 141 14.06 -6.22 -17.25
CA ALA A 141 12.91 -5.51 -17.77
C ALA A 141 11.79 -5.42 -16.71
N THR A 142 11.05 -4.31 -16.73
CA THR A 142 9.80 -4.21 -15.95
C THR A 142 8.75 -5.14 -16.55
N THR A 143 7.96 -5.77 -15.70
CA THR A 143 6.79 -6.52 -16.14
C THR A 143 5.51 -5.79 -15.74
N ASN A 144 4.60 -5.60 -16.70
CA ASN A 144 3.26 -5.08 -16.42
C ASN A 144 2.25 -6.20 -16.08
N LYS A 145 2.72 -7.44 -16.00
CA LYS A 145 1.86 -8.61 -15.76
C LYS A 145 1.39 -8.63 -14.30
N PHE A 146 0.09 -8.82 -14.13
CA PHE A 146 -0.50 -9.08 -12.82
C PHE A 146 -0.55 -10.60 -12.61
N PHE A 147 0.10 -11.05 -11.55
CA PHE A 147 0.10 -12.44 -11.13
C PHE A 147 -0.98 -12.68 -10.09
N LYS A 148 -1.62 -13.86 -10.13
CA LYS A 148 -2.70 -14.21 -9.23
C LYS A 148 -2.69 -15.70 -8.99
N LYS A 149 -2.80 -16.11 -7.72
CA LYS A 149 -2.81 -17.53 -7.31
C LYS A 149 -3.83 -17.75 -6.20
N GLU A 150 -4.54 -18.88 -6.27
CA GLU A 150 -5.40 -19.33 -5.18
C GLU A 150 -4.54 -19.85 -4.04
N ILE A 151 -4.90 -19.47 -2.79
CA ILE A 151 -4.23 -19.96 -1.58
C ILE A 151 -5.06 -21.05 -0.93
N PHE A 152 -6.34 -20.80 -0.72
CA PHE A 152 -7.27 -21.76 -0.17
C PHE A 152 -8.71 -21.38 -0.53
N THR A 153 -9.60 -22.34 -0.35
CA THR A 153 -11.04 -22.16 -0.50
C THR A 153 -11.73 -22.45 0.82
N THR A 154 -12.64 -21.58 1.23
CA THR A 154 -13.60 -21.82 2.30
C THR A 154 -14.93 -22.34 1.72
N LYS A 155 -15.94 -22.56 2.58
CA LYS A 155 -17.27 -22.96 2.08
C LYS A 155 -17.93 -21.94 1.15
N LYS A 156 -17.55 -20.63 1.28
CA LYS A 156 -18.20 -19.52 0.57
C LYS A 156 -17.31 -18.86 -0.47
N TYR A 157 -16.03 -18.73 -0.21
CA TYR A 157 -15.13 -17.91 -1.02
C TYR A 157 -13.84 -18.64 -1.37
N LYS A 158 -13.35 -18.35 -2.58
CA LYS A 158 -11.98 -18.63 -2.98
C LYS A 158 -11.10 -17.45 -2.58
N TRP A 159 -10.08 -17.70 -1.78
CA TRP A 159 -9.13 -16.70 -1.36
C TRP A 159 -7.90 -16.72 -2.25
N LEU A 160 -7.63 -15.57 -2.86
CA LEU A 160 -6.58 -15.40 -3.84
C LEU A 160 -5.61 -14.35 -3.34
N ILE A 161 -4.34 -14.52 -3.66
CA ILE A 161 -3.36 -13.45 -3.59
C ILE A 161 -3.02 -13.00 -5.00
N GLY A 162 -2.75 -11.70 -5.17
CA GLY A 162 -2.34 -11.15 -6.44
C GLY A 162 -1.39 -9.98 -6.28
N GLY A 163 -0.61 -9.70 -7.33
CA GLY A 163 0.30 -8.56 -7.34
C GLY A 163 1.07 -8.43 -8.64
N LYS A 164 1.74 -7.29 -8.77
CA LYS A 164 2.73 -7.01 -9.81
C LYS A 164 4.09 -6.96 -9.17
N ILE A 165 5.08 -7.54 -9.81
CA ILE A 165 6.48 -7.37 -9.46
C ILE A 165 7.09 -6.23 -10.27
N ASP A 166 8.11 -5.58 -9.75
CA ASP A 166 8.80 -4.50 -10.45
C ASP A 166 9.75 -5.02 -11.53
N GLY A 167 10.38 -6.17 -11.29
CA GLY A 167 11.26 -6.82 -12.24
C GLY A 167 11.53 -8.29 -11.93
N LEU A 168 12.04 -9.00 -12.94
CA LEU A 168 12.53 -10.37 -12.82
C LEU A 168 13.91 -10.46 -13.47
N ASP A 169 14.87 -10.94 -12.71
CA ASP A 169 16.18 -11.36 -13.20
C ASP A 169 16.08 -12.82 -13.62
N GLU A 170 15.90 -13.04 -14.92
CA GLU A 170 15.72 -14.41 -15.46
C GLU A 170 17.00 -15.25 -15.37
N ASP A 171 18.18 -14.63 -15.44
CA ASP A 171 19.47 -15.34 -15.37
C ASP A 171 19.72 -15.90 -13.96
N GLU A 172 19.34 -15.17 -12.93
CA GLU A 172 19.52 -15.58 -11.53
C GLU A 172 18.23 -16.12 -10.90
N ASP A 173 17.15 -16.20 -11.65
CA ASP A 173 15.82 -16.63 -11.20
C ASP A 173 15.34 -15.86 -9.95
N THR A 174 15.55 -14.53 -9.96
CA THR A 174 15.40 -13.66 -8.80
C THR A 174 14.40 -12.53 -9.06
N ILE A 175 13.41 -12.37 -8.17
CA ILE A 175 12.47 -11.26 -8.21
C ILE A 175 13.14 -9.97 -7.73
N ILE A 176 12.91 -8.86 -8.42
CA ILE A 176 13.40 -7.54 -8.03
C ILE A 176 12.24 -6.66 -7.62
N GLU A 177 12.35 -6.09 -6.43
CA GLU A 177 11.39 -5.13 -5.87
C GLU A 177 12.11 -3.81 -5.55
N PHE A 178 11.63 -2.69 -6.10
CA PHE A 178 12.22 -1.38 -5.88
C PHE A 178 11.51 -0.59 -4.79
N LYS A 179 12.29 0.05 -3.92
CA LYS A 179 11.79 0.96 -2.88
C LYS A 179 12.47 2.32 -2.99
N ASN A 180 11.76 3.27 -3.59
CA ASN A 180 12.20 4.67 -3.69
C ASN A 180 12.04 5.36 -2.34
N ARG A 181 13.13 5.46 -1.58
CA ARG A 181 13.13 6.05 -0.24
C ARG A 181 13.09 7.58 -0.32
N VAL A 182 12.40 8.19 0.62
CA VAL A 182 12.26 9.65 0.69
C VAL A 182 13.21 10.27 1.72
N ASN A 183 13.45 9.58 2.85
CA ASN A 183 14.22 10.14 3.96
C ASN A 183 15.61 9.54 4.08
N ARG A 184 15.72 8.22 4.02
CA ARG A 184 16.98 7.48 4.19
C ARG A 184 16.87 6.05 3.66
N LEU A 185 17.99 5.43 3.35
CA LEU A 185 18.08 3.98 3.19
C LEU A 185 17.96 3.31 4.56
N PHE A 186 17.32 2.14 4.60
CA PHE A 186 17.13 1.40 5.86
C PHE A 186 18.22 0.35 6.06
N TYR A 187 18.83 -0.13 5.01
CA TYR A 187 19.86 -1.20 5.03
C TYR A 187 19.38 -2.51 5.67
N LYS A 188 18.07 -2.65 5.83
CA LYS A 188 17.43 -3.84 6.40
C LYS A 188 16.03 -4.03 5.81
N LEU A 189 15.65 -5.29 5.69
CA LEU A 189 14.31 -5.67 5.31
C LEU A 189 13.32 -5.29 6.43
N ARG A 190 12.28 -4.53 6.08
CA ARG A 190 11.20 -4.19 7.02
C ARG A 190 10.18 -5.32 7.04
N ASP A 191 9.49 -5.51 8.17
CA ASP A 191 8.55 -6.63 8.34
C ASP A 191 7.48 -6.67 7.24
N TYR A 192 6.88 -5.53 6.91
CA TYR A 192 5.88 -5.45 5.85
C TYR A 192 6.46 -5.70 4.44
N GLU A 193 7.72 -5.38 4.21
CA GLU A 193 8.42 -5.65 2.95
C GLU A 193 8.78 -7.12 2.84
N ARG A 194 9.13 -7.77 3.97
CA ARG A 194 9.33 -9.21 4.03
C ARG A 194 8.06 -9.96 3.62
N VAL A 195 6.90 -9.57 4.14
CA VAL A 195 5.61 -10.16 3.75
C VAL A 195 5.37 -9.97 2.25
N GLN A 196 5.63 -8.78 1.71
CA GLN A 196 5.43 -8.49 0.28
C GLN A 196 6.37 -9.33 -0.60
N THR A 197 7.66 -9.41 -0.29
CA THR A 197 8.63 -10.19 -1.07
C THR A 197 8.36 -11.70 -0.99
N MET A 198 8.00 -12.23 0.20
CA MET A 198 7.55 -13.62 0.35
C MET A 198 6.32 -13.91 -0.51
N THR A 199 5.38 -12.98 -0.54
CA THR A 199 4.17 -13.13 -1.36
C THR A 199 4.49 -13.19 -2.84
N TYR A 200 5.41 -12.39 -3.32
CA TYR A 200 5.84 -12.46 -4.72
C TYR A 200 6.59 -13.75 -5.05
N MET A 201 7.44 -14.23 -4.14
CA MET A 201 8.10 -15.52 -4.30
C MET A 201 7.09 -16.67 -4.37
N PHE A 202 6.06 -16.65 -3.53
CA PHE A 202 4.96 -17.62 -3.61
C PHE A 202 4.19 -17.55 -4.95
N LEU A 203 3.87 -16.33 -5.42
CA LEU A 203 3.11 -16.12 -6.66
C LEU A 203 3.84 -16.65 -7.90
N LEU A 204 5.16 -16.48 -7.94
CA LEU A 204 6.00 -16.82 -9.07
C LEU A 204 6.76 -18.14 -8.90
N GLU A 205 6.59 -18.82 -7.75
CA GLU A 205 7.31 -20.06 -7.42
C GLU A 205 8.83 -19.88 -7.46
N LYS A 206 9.31 -18.76 -6.88
CA LYS A 206 10.73 -18.43 -6.80
C LYS A 206 11.23 -18.52 -5.37
N ASN A 207 12.54 -18.79 -5.23
CA ASN A 207 13.17 -18.93 -3.92
C ASN A 207 14.05 -17.71 -3.54
N LYS A 208 14.17 -16.73 -4.44
CA LYS A 208 15.02 -15.56 -4.25
C LYS A 208 14.29 -14.28 -4.66
N SER A 209 14.51 -13.25 -3.88
CA SER A 209 14.12 -11.89 -4.20
C SER A 209 15.20 -10.90 -3.76
N ARG A 210 15.30 -9.77 -4.44
CA ARG A 210 16.11 -8.61 -4.04
C ARG A 210 15.21 -7.43 -3.79
N LEU A 211 15.31 -6.84 -2.60
CA LEU A 211 14.73 -5.54 -2.33
C LEU A 211 15.81 -4.48 -2.59
N VAL A 212 15.58 -3.65 -3.59
CA VAL A 212 16.50 -2.60 -4.02
C VAL A 212 16.01 -1.26 -3.49
N GLU A 213 16.68 -0.74 -2.49
CA GLU A 213 16.42 0.59 -1.96
C GLU A 213 17.17 1.64 -2.78
N THR A 214 16.51 2.72 -3.16
CA THR A 214 17.14 3.88 -3.79
C THR A 214 16.77 5.16 -3.04
N LEU A 215 17.74 6.07 -2.90
CA LEU A 215 17.54 7.39 -2.33
C LEU A 215 18.19 8.43 -3.28
N LYS A 216 17.35 9.22 -3.91
CA LYS A 216 17.77 10.19 -4.92
C LYS A 216 17.86 11.59 -4.32
N ASN A 217 19.08 12.11 -4.19
CA ASN A 217 19.39 13.46 -3.71
C ASN A 217 20.15 14.24 -4.81
N ARG A 218 19.60 15.37 -5.27
CA ARG A 218 20.24 16.37 -6.14
C ARG A 218 21.33 15.81 -7.10
N GLY A 219 20.93 14.90 -7.97
CA GLY A 219 21.84 14.34 -9.00
C GLY A 219 22.65 13.10 -8.59
N ASP A 220 22.72 12.79 -7.30
CA ASP A 220 23.27 11.54 -6.79
C ASP A 220 22.16 10.57 -6.36
N THR A 221 22.37 9.28 -6.61
CA THR A 221 21.44 8.22 -6.16
C THR A 221 22.23 7.15 -5.41
N GLN A 222 21.97 7.11 -4.13
CA GLN A 222 22.42 6.01 -3.28
C GLN A 222 21.54 4.80 -3.52
N MET A 223 22.13 3.62 -3.51
CA MET A 223 21.45 2.35 -3.70
C MET A 223 21.97 1.32 -2.72
N ASN A 224 21.06 0.56 -2.15
CA ASN A 224 21.33 -0.61 -1.31
C ASN A 224 20.50 -1.79 -1.79
N VAL A 225 21.08 -2.98 -1.77
CA VAL A 225 20.42 -4.24 -2.18
C VAL A 225 20.37 -5.18 -1.00
N ILE A 226 19.19 -5.69 -0.72
CA ILE A 226 18.93 -6.65 0.36
C ILE A 226 18.48 -7.95 -0.28
N GLU A 227 19.25 -9.00 -0.12
CA GLU A 227 18.90 -10.36 -0.57
C GLU A 227 17.85 -10.95 0.37
N VAL A 228 16.84 -11.57 -0.20
CA VAL A 228 15.74 -12.21 0.53
C VAL A 228 15.58 -13.64 0.00
N ALA A 229 15.80 -14.62 0.84
CA ALA A 229 15.53 -16.01 0.54
C ALA A 229 14.11 -16.42 0.94
N TRP A 230 13.56 -17.42 0.26
CA TRP A 230 12.31 -18.04 0.66
C TRP A 230 12.43 -18.65 2.06
N ASP A 231 11.42 -18.39 2.88
CA ASP A 231 11.31 -18.90 4.25
C ASP A 231 9.93 -19.55 4.41
N SER A 232 9.92 -20.87 4.31
CA SER A 232 8.69 -21.67 4.38
C SER A 232 8.02 -21.60 5.74
N ASP A 233 8.80 -21.55 6.82
CA ASP A 233 8.24 -21.51 8.17
C ASP A 233 7.56 -20.17 8.42
N PHE A 234 8.21 -19.07 8.03
CA PHE A 234 7.60 -17.74 8.08
C PHE A 234 6.34 -17.66 7.21
N TRP A 235 6.38 -18.25 6.00
CA TRP A 235 5.22 -18.27 5.12
C TRP A 235 4.02 -18.99 5.75
N GLU A 236 4.23 -20.18 6.29
CA GLU A 236 3.14 -20.98 6.87
C GLU A 236 2.63 -20.37 8.18
N THR A 237 3.52 -20.02 9.13
CA THR A 237 3.15 -19.59 10.47
C THR A 237 2.69 -18.14 10.52
N GLU A 238 3.39 -17.23 9.83
CA GLU A 238 3.14 -15.80 9.93
C GLU A 238 2.20 -15.26 8.86
N ILE A 239 2.10 -15.95 7.71
CA ILE A 239 1.26 -15.48 6.62
C ILE A 239 0.01 -16.36 6.48
N ILE A 240 0.16 -17.65 6.22
CA ILE A 240 -0.98 -18.53 5.92
C ILE A 240 -1.92 -18.68 7.12
N GLU A 241 -1.40 -18.96 8.31
CA GLU A 241 -2.24 -19.13 9.50
C GLU A 241 -2.99 -17.85 9.87
N LYS A 242 -2.32 -16.70 9.79
CA LYS A 242 -2.97 -15.40 10.05
C LYS A 242 -4.00 -15.05 8.98
N LEU A 243 -3.74 -15.35 7.71
CA LEU A 243 -4.70 -15.13 6.65
C LEU A 243 -5.94 -16.04 6.79
N LYS A 244 -5.76 -17.31 7.18
CA LYS A 244 -6.87 -18.22 7.48
C LYS A 244 -7.71 -17.71 8.67
N SER A 245 -7.07 -17.19 9.71
CA SER A 245 -7.77 -16.59 10.86
C SER A 245 -8.57 -15.35 10.41
N PHE A 246 -7.94 -14.44 9.69
CA PHE A 246 -8.60 -13.27 9.11
C PHE A 246 -9.79 -13.64 8.24
N SER A 247 -9.63 -14.64 7.38
CA SER A 247 -10.71 -15.06 6.48
C SER A 247 -11.95 -15.52 7.23
N LYS A 248 -11.77 -16.26 8.33
CA LYS A 248 -12.88 -16.71 9.20
C LYS A 248 -13.62 -15.53 9.83
N GLU A 249 -12.88 -14.54 10.34
CA GLU A 249 -13.49 -13.36 10.97
C GLU A 249 -14.16 -12.46 9.93
N PHE A 250 -13.53 -12.24 8.79
CA PHE A 250 -14.13 -11.50 7.68
C PHE A 250 -15.42 -12.16 7.17
N GLU A 251 -15.44 -13.48 7.01
CA GLU A 251 -16.65 -14.20 6.62
C GLU A 251 -17.76 -14.13 7.67
N LYS A 252 -17.42 -14.18 8.96
CA LYS A 252 -18.41 -13.98 10.04
C LYS A 252 -19.00 -12.57 10.01
N LEU A 253 -18.17 -11.55 9.73
CA LEU A 253 -18.61 -10.17 9.56
C LEU A 253 -19.57 -10.06 8.36
N MET A 254 -19.16 -10.57 7.20
CA MET A 254 -19.97 -10.49 5.98
C MET A 254 -21.32 -11.25 6.05
N ASN A 255 -21.46 -12.20 6.98
CA ASN A 255 -22.66 -13.00 7.16
C ASN A 255 -23.67 -12.42 8.15
N SER A 256 -23.43 -11.27 8.76
CA SER A 256 -24.29 -10.72 9.82
C SER A 256 -24.47 -9.22 9.68
N THR A 257 -25.70 -8.80 9.38
CA THR A 257 -26.09 -7.38 9.35
C THR A 257 -25.76 -6.67 10.66
N LYS A 258 -26.05 -7.34 11.81
CA LYS A 258 -25.74 -6.78 13.14
C LYS A 258 -24.23 -6.50 13.28
N LYS A 259 -23.36 -7.47 12.97
CA LYS A 259 -21.90 -7.30 13.05
C LYS A 259 -21.37 -6.24 12.10
N LYS A 260 -21.94 -6.12 10.91
CA LYS A 260 -21.58 -5.08 9.95
C LYS A 260 -21.88 -3.68 10.48
N LEU A 261 -23.05 -3.49 11.11
CA LEU A 261 -23.42 -2.20 11.72
C LEU A 261 -22.54 -1.89 12.95
N GLU A 262 -22.31 -2.86 13.84
CA GLU A 262 -21.39 -2.72 14.96
C GLU A 262 -19.98 -2.35 14.50
N PHE A 263 -19.48 -3.00 13.45
CA PHE A 263 -18.17 -2.72 12.88
C PHE A 263 -18.06 -1.31 12.25
N LEU A 264 -19.15 -0.82 11.61
CA LEU A 264 -19.19 0.55 11.11
C LEU A 264 -19.19 1.57 12.27
N GLU A 265 -19.92 1.29 13.36
CA GLU A 265 -19.90 2.12 14.58
C GLU A 265 -18.49 2.22 15.16
N GLU A 266 -17.77 1.09 15.35
CA GLU A 266 -16.43 1.06 15.90
C GLU A 266 -15.35 1.70 15.00
N THR A 267 -15.61 1.79 13.69
CA THR A 267 -14.58 2.22 12.73
C THR A 267 -14.77 3.65 12.23
N LEU A 268 -16.01 4.17 12.23
CA LEU A 268 -16.34 5.48 11.68
C LEU A 268 -16.61 6.54 12.77
N GLU A 269 -16.73 6.15 14.04
CA GLU A 269 -16.68 7.05 15.19
C GLU A 269 -15.23 7.50 15.47
#